data_1c0b09e5fa866352b6d10a16d089ced0
#
_entry.id   1c0b09e5fa866352b6d10a16d089ced0
#
_cell.length_a   1.000
_cell.length_b   1.000
_cell.length_c   1.000
_cell.angle_alpha   90.00
_cell.angle_beta   90.00
_cell.angle_gamma   90.00
#
_symmetry.space_group_name_H-M   'P 1'
#
loop_
_entity.id
_entity.type
_entity.pdbx_description
1 polymer ?
#
loop_
_entity_poly.entity_id
_entity_poly.type
_entity_poly.pdbx_seq_one_letter_code
_entity_poly.pdbx_strand_id
1 'polypeptide(L)'
;LIETLIAAPLPEPVFISPIKILLPNWLRQVKSFLIKIFFKIFPLKLLINLISSTKLITFTLQSAYFKSISNDNLLKRIVSFPARRPHAYKALRSMCIGMSNRTNSLKGPSIMAKIQSFSNRPPILLIWGKQDKLIPIFLAKKLIKLHPWLKLIEINDGGHCLHDELPNH
;
A
#
# COMPACT_ATOMS: atom_id res chain seq x y z
N LEU A 1 -24.30 3.32 7.61
CA LEU A 1 -23.37 2.78 6.60
C LEU A 1 -22.01 2.65 7.26
N ILE A 2 -21.55 1.45 7.49
CA ILE A 2 -20.19 1.15 7.96
C ILE A 2 -19.35 1.06 6.70
N GLU A 3 -18.60 2.10 6.39
CA GLU A 3 -17.58 1.99 5.35
C GLU A 3 -16.39 1.24 5.94
N THR A 4 -16.24 0.00 5.53
CA THR A 4 -15.08 -0.84 5.85
C THR A 4 -13.91 -0.37 5.01
N LEU A 5 -12.99 0.38 5.59
CA LEU A 5 -11.68 0.62 4.99
C LEU A 5 -10.85 -0.65 5.15
N ILE A 6 -10.97 -1.57 4.20
CA ILE A 6 -10.09 -2.75 4.10
C ILE A 6 -8.70 -2.21 3.78
N ALA A 7 -7.74 -2.54 4.65
CA ALA A 7 -6.29 -2.32 4.52
C ALA A 7 -5.86 -1.51 3.30
N ALA A 8 -6.33 -0.26 3.20
CA ALA A 8 -5.80 0.65 2.21
C ALA A 8 -4.30 0.77 2.45
N PRO A 9 -3.45 0.64 1.45
CA PRO A 9 -2.03 0.86 1.62
C PRO A 9 -1.88 2.24 2.25
N LEU A 10 -1.38 2.28 3.48
CA LEU A 10 -1.04 3.53 4.13
C LEU A 10 -0.15 4.29 3.16
N PRO A 11 -0.55 5.45 2.66
CA PRO A 11 0.30 6.20 1.75
C PRO A 11 1.53 6.63 2.52
N GLU A 12 2.62 5.95 2.28
CA GLU A 12 3.91 5.98 2.93
C GLU A 12 3.93 5.21 4.27
N PRO A 13 4.90 4.30 4.45
CA PRO A 13 5.20 3.79 5.78
C PRO A 13 5.41 5.01 6.68
N VAL A 14 4.74 5.01 7.83
CA VAL A 14 5.05 5.98 8.90
C VAL A 14 6.41 5.57 9.46
N PHE A 15 7.43 5.55 8.61
CA PHE A 15 8.79 5.70 9.03
C PHE A 15 8.90 7.14 9.51
N ILE A 16 8.71 7.30 10.80
CA ILE A 16 9.31 8.44 11.47
C ILE A 16 10.81 8.24 11.23
N SER A 17 11.30 8.83 10.15
CA SER A 17 12.71 9.13 10.12
C SER A 17 12.92 10.03 11.34
N PRO A 18 13.80 9.65 12.28
CA PRO A 18 14.04 10.44 13.49
C PRO A 18 14.62 11.83 13.17
N ILE A 19 14.87 12.10 11.91
CA ILE A 19 15.35 13.39 11.43
C ILE A 19 14.44 13.78 10.27
N LYS A 20 13.39 14.59 10.55
CA LYS A 20 12.87 15.51 9.54
C LYS A 20 13.99 16.53 9.26
N ILE A 21 14.98 16.15 8.50
CA ILE A 21 15.80 17.12 7.80
C ILE A 21 14.82 17.85 6.91
N LEU A 22 14.48 19.07 7.28
CA LEU A 22 13.72 20.00 6.43
C LEU A 22 14.60 20.25 5.20
N LEU A 23 14.53 19.33 4.24
CA LEU A 23 15.22 19.51 2.97
C LEU A 23 14.70 20.80 2.34
N PRO A 24 15.57 21.74 2.00
CA PRO A 24 15.19 22.96 1.31
C PRO A 24 14.32 22.65 0.07
N ASN A 25 13.42 23.54 -0.29
CA ASN A 25 12.49 23.32 -1.39
C ASN A 25 13.15 22.93 -2.70
N TRP A 26 14.34 23.47 -2.97
CA TRP A 26 15.12 23.14 -4.16
C TRP A 26 15.59 21.67 -4.15
N LEU A 27 16.00 21.11 -2.99
CA LEU A 27 16.38 19.70 -2.86
C LEU A 27 15.17 18.77 -3.07
N ARG A 28 13.97 19.18 -2.65
CA ARG A 28 12.73 18.44 -2.95
C ARG A 28 12.43 18.43 -4.45
N GLN A 29 12.65 19.54 -5.13
CA GLN A 29 12.49 19.63 -6.59
C GLN A 29 13.50 18.75 -7.31
N VAL A 30 14.77 18.80 -6.92
CA VAL A 30 15.83 17.92 -7.45
C VAL A 30 15.49 16.45 -7.22
N LYS A 31 15.06 16.06 -6.02
CA LYS A 31 14.64 14.69 -5.72
C LYS A 31 13.48 14.26 -6.65
N SER A 32 12.46 15.10 -6.79
CA SER A 32 11.31 14.80 -7.67
C SER A 32 11.74 14.67 -9.15
N PHE A 33 12.65 15.51 -9.59
CA PHE A 33 13.20 15.47 -10.94
C PHE A 33 14.01 14.19 -11.18
N LEU A 34 14.89 13.82 -10.24
CA LEU A 34 15.67 12.57 -10.31
C LEU A 34 14.79 11.33 -10.31
N ILE A 35 13.73 11.30 -9.50
CA ILE A 35 12.75 10.20 -9.50
C ILE A 35 12.06 10.10 -10.87
N LYS A 36 11.66 11.22 -11.46
CA LYS A 36 11.05 11.22 -12.81
C LYS A 36 12.00 10.69 -13.87
N ILE A 37 13.27 11.12 -13.84
CA ILE A 37 14.32 10.63 -14.75
C ILE A 37 14.52 9.14 -14.53
N PHE A 38 14.67 8.71 -13.27
CA PHE A 38 14.82 7.31 -12.94
C PHE A 38 13.69 6.46 -13.54
N PHE A 39 12.42 6.80 -13.28
CA PHE A 39 11.29 6.05 -13.84
C PHE A 39 11.13 6.20 -15.36
N LYS A 40 11.71 7.23 -15.97
CA LYS A 40 11.73 7.38 -17.43
C LYS A 40 12.74 6.44 -18.08
N ILE A 41 13.91 6.28 -17.47
CA ILE A 41 15.03 5.49 -17.99
C ILE A 41 14.93 4.03 -17.55
N PHE A 42 14.42 3.79 -16.33
CA PHE A 42 14.38 2.46 -15.74
C PHE A 42 13.56 1.47 -16.60
N PRO A 43 14.09 0.27 -16.87
CA PRO A 43 13.47 -0.70 -17.77
C PRO A 43 12.28 -1.43 -17.11
N LEU A 44 11.22 -0.68 -16.75
CA LEU A 44 10.02 -1.20 -16.09
C LEU A 44 9.37 -2.35 -16.85
N LYS A 45 9.47 -2.36 -18.19
CA LYS A 45 8.96 -3.47 -19.00
C LYS A 45 9.66 -4.78 -18.66
N LEU A 46 10.99 -4.75 -18.54
CA LEU A 46 11.78 -5.91 -18.17
C LEU A 46 11.44 -6.37 -16.75
N LEU A 47 11.35 -5.42 -15.80
CA LEU A 47 10.99 -5.70 -14.41
C LEU A 47 9.61 -6.34 -14.30
N ILE A 48 8.59 -5.81 -14.98
CA ILE A 48 7.24 -6.38 -14.96
C ILE A 48 7.24 -7.78 -15.54
N ASN A 49 7.94 -8.02 -16.66
CA ASN A 49 8.03 -9.34 -17.25
C ASN A 49 8.70 -10.35 -16.30
N LEU A 50 9.74 -9.91 -15.59
CA LEU A 50 10.44 -10.75 -14.62
C LEU A 50 9.53 -11.08 -13.41
N ILE A 51 8.88 -10.08 -12.83
CA ILE A 51 7.98 -10.25 -11.67
C ILE A 51 6.75 -11.10 -12.07
N SER A 52 6.27 -10.95 -13.30
CA SER A 52 5.13 -11.74 -13.81
C SER A 52 5.48 -13.21 -14.10
N SER A 53 6.73 -13.60 -13.92
CA SER A 53 7.12 -15.01 -13.99
C SER A 53 6.49 -15.80 -12.84
N THR A 54 6.10 -17.06 -13.12
CA THR A 54 5.31 -17.89 -12.19
C THR A 54 5.96 -18.08 -10.83
N LYS A 55 7.28 -18.18 -10.76
CA LYS A 55 8.02 -18.37 -9.50
C LYS A 55 8.06 -17.09 -8.65
N LEU A 56 8.35 -15.95 -9.28
CA LEU A 56 8.45 -14.68 -8.56
C LEU A 56 7.07 -14.18 -8.10
N ILE A 57 6.02 -14.36 -8.90
CA ILE A 57 4.68 -13.97 -8.48
C ILE A 57 4.19 -14.80 -7.30
N THR A 58 4.52 -16.09 -7.25
CA THR A 58 4.19 -16.94 -6.10
C THR A 58 4.89 -16.42 -4.84
N PHE A 59 6.16 -16.08 -4.92
CA PHE A 59 6.92 -15.55 -3.80
C PHE A 59 6.36 -14.21 -3.30
N THR A 60 6.07 -13.28 -4.22
CA THR A 60 5.53 -11.97 -3.84
C THR A 60 4.12 -12.07 -3.28
N LEU A 61 3.26 -12.90 -3.85
CA LEU A 61 1.92 -13.14 -3.33
C LEU A 61 1.96 -13.82 -1.96
N GLN A 62 2.87 -14.80 -1.74
CA GLN A 62 2.98 -15.46 -0.45
C GLN A 62 3.32 -14.50 0.70
N SER A 63 3.95 -13.36 0.40
CA SER A 63 4.17 -12.33 1.43
C SER A 63 2.88 -11.60 1.84
N ALA A 64 1.87 -11.56 0.95
CA ALA A 64 0.58 -10.95 1.22
C ALA A 64 -0.40 -11.91 1.93
N TYR A 65 -0.20 -13.20 1.81
CA TYR A 65 -1.09 -14.23 2.36
C TYR A 65 -0.46 -14.92 3.56
N PHE A 66 -1.25 -15.19 4.58
CA PHE A 66 -0.85 -16.02 5.71
C PHE A 66 -0.86 -17.49 5.32
N LYS A 67 -1.95 -17.95 4.70
CA LYS A 67 -2.08 -19.33 4.20
C LYS A 67 -1.18 -19.55 2.97
N SER A 68 -0.76 -20.79 2.76
CA SER A 68 0.03 -21.15 1.58
C SER A 68 -0.82 -21.04 0.31
N ILE A 69 -0.31 -20.28 -0.66
CA ILE A 69 -0.92 -20.12 -1.99
C ILE A 69 -0.18 -20.88 -3.09
N SER A 70 0.74 -21.77 -2.71
CA SER A 70 1.62 -22.48 -3.66
C SER A 70 0.84 -23.25 -4.74
N ASN A 71 -0.33 -23.78 -4.40
CA ASN A 71 -1.18 -24.57 -5.29
C ASN A 71 -2.30 -23.76 -5.95
N ASP A 72 -2.47 -22.49 -5.59
CA ASP A 72 -3.50 -21.62 -6.17
C ASP A 72 -3.03 -21.00 -7.50
N ASN A 73 -3.20 -21.76 -8.56
CA ASN A 73 -2.84 -21.31 -9.90
C ASN A 73 -3.83 -20.27 -10.45
N LEU A 74 -5.09 -20.30 -9.99
CA LEU A 74 -6.09 -19.32 -10.41
C LEU A 74 -5.76 -17.93 -9.87
N LEU A 75 -5.48 -17.81 -8.58
CA LEU A 75 -5.05 -16.56 -7.95
C LEU A 75 -3.82 -15.98 -8.65
N LYS A 76 -2.79 -16.80 -8.88
CA LYS A 76 -1.57 -16.36 -9.59
C LYS A 76 -1.87 -15.82 -10.97
N ARG A 77 -2.77 -16.49 -11.71
CA ARG A 77 -3.20 -16.07 -13.05
C ARG A 77 -3.95 -14.75 -13.01
N ILE A 78 -4.92 -14.60 -12.10
CA ILE A 78 -5.73 -13.39 -11.96
C ILE A 78 -4.83 -12.18 -11.61
N VAL A 79 -3.95 -12.32 -10.62
CA VAL A 79 -3.08 -11.22 -10.17
C VAL A 79 -2.02 -10.86 -11.21
N SER A 80 -1.50 -11.84 -11.96
CA SER A 80 -0.53 -11.56 -13.03
C SER A 80 -1.14 -11.00 -14.30
N PHE A 81 -2.43 -11.17 -14.51
CA PHE A 81 -3.11 -10.77 -15.75
C PHE A 81 -2.96 -9.28 -16.09
N PRO A 82 -3.18 -8.33 -15.16
CA PRO A 82 -2.97 -6.91 -15.45
C PRO A 82 -1.54 -6.58 -15.87
N ALA A 83 -0.55 -7.23 -15.25
CA ALA A 83 0.86 -7.01 -15.55
C ALA A 83 1.27 -7.50 -16.95
N ARG A 84 0.55 -8.49 -17.49
CA ARG A 84 0.80 -9.06 -18.82
C ARG A 84 0.13 -8.28 -19.96
N ARG A 85 -0.71 -7.29 -19.65
CA ARG A 85 -1.38 -6.49 -20.68
C ARG A 85 -0.39 -5.61 -21.46
N PRO A 86 -0.65 -5.35 -22.74
CA PRO A 86 0.10 -4.36 -23.49
C PRO A 86 0.13 -3.03 -22.72
N HIS A 87 1.31 -2.43 -22.64
CA HIS A 87 1.51 -1.14 -21.98
C HIS A 87 1.32 -1.11 -20.45
N ALA A 88 1.20 -2.25 -19.74
CA ALA A 88 1.15 -2.30 -18.27
C ALA A 88 2.29 -1.49 -17.61
N TYR A 89 3.49 -1.52 -18.21
CA TYR A 89 4.62 -0.73 -17.73
C TYR A 89 4.39 0.80 -17.81
N LYS A 90 3.59 1.28 -18.78
CA LYS A 90 3.23 2.70 -18.88
C LYS A 90 2.29 3.10 -17.74
N ALA A 91 1.31 2.25 -17.42
CA ALA A 91 0.40 2.48 -16.29
C ALA A 91 1.18 2.51 -14.97
N LEU A 92 2.05 1.53 -14.72
CA LEU A 92 2.90 1.50 -13.52
C LEU A 92 3.79 2.74 -13.43
N ARG A 93 4.41 3.14 -14.54
CA ARG A 93 5.23 4.37 -14.59
C ARG A 93 4.42 5.60 -14.22
N SER A 94 3.22 5.76 -14.78
CA SER A 94 2.34 6.89 -14.47
C SER A 94 1.92 6.89 -13.01
N MET A 95 1.62 5.73 -12.43
CA MET A 95 1.32 5.59 -11.00
C MET A 95 2.51 6.03 -10.13
N CYS A 96 3.71 5.53 -10.41
CA CYS A 96 4.91 5.89 -9.64
C CYS A 96 5.21 7.40 -9.71
N ILE A 97 5.09 8.00 -10.89
CA ILE A 97 5.27 9.44 -11.07
C ILE A 97 4.16 10.22 -10.33
N GLY A 98 2.90 9.80 -10.45
CA GLY A 98 1.78 10.41 -9.77
C GLY A 98 1.93 10.37 -8.25
N MET A 99 2.35 9.23 -7.70
CA MET A 99 2.62 9.09 -6.27
C MET A 99 3.77 9.99 -5.80
N SER A 100 4.85 10.12 -6.59
CA SER A 100 5.98 10.97 -6.25
C SER A 100 5.64 12.47 -6.25
N ASN A 101 4.61 12.86 -7.00
CA ASN A 101 4.16 14.25 -7.15
C ASN A 101 3.00 14.62 -6.21
N ARG A 102 2.57 13.73 -5.31
CA ARG A 102 1.48 14.03 -4.38
C ARG A 102 1.77 15.29 -3.57
N THR A 103 0.82 16.20 -3.54
CA THR A 103 0.85 17.38 -2.68
C THR A 103 0.76 17.00 -1.21
N ASN A 104 1.25 17.86 -0.32
CA ASN A 104 1.20 17.59 1.12
C ASN A 104 -0.24 17.40 1.64
N SER A 105 -1.24 18.04 1.02
CA SER A 105 -2.66 17.90 1.35
C SER A 105 -3.22 16.49 1.08
N LEU A 106 -2.58 15.73 0.18
CA LEU A 106 -2.96 14.35 -0.16
C LEU A 106 -2.11 13.29 0.56
N LYS A 107 -1.30 13.70 1.52
CA LYS A 107 -0.54 12.77 2.37
C LYS A 107 -1.40 12.26 3.52
N GLY A 108 -1.14 11.04 3.96
CA GLY A 108 -1.90 10.39 5.02
C GLY A 108 -2.15 11.26 6.26
N PRO A 109 -1.14 11.90 6.87
CA PRO A 109 -1.34 12.76 8.04
C PRO A 109 -2.31 13.92 7.78
N SER A 110 -2.22 14.56 6.62
CA SER A 110 -3.11 15.68 6.25
C SER A 110 -4.55 15.21 6.01
N ILE A 111 -4.72 14.04 5.39
CA ILE A 111 -6.03 13.42 5.19
C ILE A 111 -6.64 13.05 6.54
N MET A 112 -5.88 12.43 7.44
CA MET A 112 -6.35 12.06 8.77
C MET A 112 -6.76 13.27 9.60
N ALA A 113 -5.98 14.37 9.56
CA ALA A 113 -6.32 15.62 10.22
C ALA A 113 -7.62 16.22 9.65
N LYS A 114 -7.80 16.16 8.31
CA LYS A 114 -9.03 16.63 7.67
C LYS A 114 -10.24 15.80 8.07
N ILE A 115 -10.12 14.47 8.11
CA ILE A 115 -11.21 13.59 8.57
C ILE A 115 -11.55 13.89 10.02
N GLN A 116 -10.54 14.12 10.87
CA GLN A 116 -10.74 14.43 12.27
C GLN A 116 -11.49 15.76 12.50
N SER A 117 -11.35 16.73 11.60
CA SER A 117 -12.00 18.04 11.70
C SER A 117 -13.50 18.04 11.36
N PHE A 118 -14.03 16.96 10.78
CA PHE A 118 -15.46 16.88 10.48
C PHE A 118 -16.28 16.69 11.75
N SER A 119 -17.29 17.54 11.97
CA SER A 119 -18.25 17.45 13.11
C SER A 119 -19.05 16.15 13.06
N ASN A 120 -19.54 15.77 11.88
CA ASN A 120 -20.29 14.52 11.64
C ASN A 120 -19.42 13.45 11.02
N ARG A 121 -18.25 13.20 11.63
CA ARG A 121 -17.34 12.18 11.18
C ARG A 121 -17.98 10.78 11.24
N PRO A 122 -18.00 10.02 10.14
CA PRO A 122 -18.46 8.64 10.18
C PRO A 122 -17.54 7.78 11.08
N PRO A 123 -18.07 6.76 11.77
CA PRO A 123 -17.24 5.82 12.50
C PRO A 123 -16.34 5.07 11.51
N ILE A 124 -15.05 5.05 11.78
CA ILE A 124 -14.07 4.35 10.93
C ILE A 124 -13.52 3.15 11.69
N LEU A 125 -13.63 1.98 11.07
CA LEU A 125 -13.13 0.72 11.56
C LEU A 125 -11.97 0.25 10.70
N LEU A 126 -10.84 -0.06 11.33
CA LEU A 126 -9.70 -0.73 10.71
C LEU A 126 -9.81 -2.21 11.03
N ILE A 127 -9.78 -3.06 9.99
CA ILE A 127 -9.70 -4.51 10.13
C ILE A 127 -8.33 -4.94 9.63
N TRP A 128 -7.57 -5.65 10.47
CA TRP A 128 -6.16 -5.95 10.20
C TRP A 128 -5.78 -7.37 10.55
N GLY A 129 -5.08 -8.03 9.63
CA GLY A 129 -4.53 -9.36 9.88
C GLY A 129 -3.30 -9.29 10.80
N LYS A 130 -3.27 -10.11 11.84
CA LYS A 130 -2.12 -10.15 12.75
C LYS A 130 -0.84 -10.64 12.06
N GLN A 131 -0.99 -11.48 11.04
CA GLN A 131 0.12 -12.06 10.28
C GLN A 131 0.42 -11.32 8.98
N ASP A 132 -0.06 -10.09 8.84
CA ASP A 132 0.27 -9.23 7.70
C ASP A 132 1.79 -8.94 7.68
N LYS A 133 2.47 -9.51 6.70
CA LYS A 133 3.93 -9.35 6.49
C LYS A 133 4.28 -8.13 5.65
N LEU A 134 3.31 -7.62 4.86
CA LEU A 134 3.52 -6.43 4.02
C LEU A 134 3.39 -5.15 4.84
N ILE A 135 2.33 -5.06 5.64
CA ILE A 135 2.08 -3.92 6.50
C ILE A 135 1.82 -4.44 7.93
N PRO A 136 2.87 -4.61 8.72
CA PRO A 136 2.75 -5.23 10.05
C PRO A 136 1.78 -4.50 10.98
N ILE A 137 1.03 -5.27 11.76
CA ILE A 137 -0.04 -4.79 12.66
C ILE A 137 0.40 -3.71 13.65
N PHE A 138 1.69 -3.65 13.99
CA PHE A 138 2.18 -2.60 14.88
C PHE A 138 1.98 -1.19 14.29
N LEU A 139 1.92 -1.05 12.96
CA LEU A 139 1.63 0.22 12.28
C LEU A 139 0.18 0.64 12.48
N ALA A 140 -0.77 -0.31 12.43
CA ALA A 140 -2.17 -0.05 12.76
C ALA A 140 -2.31 0.38 14.23
N LYS A 141 -1.63 -0.33 15.15
CA LYS A 141 -1.62 0.03 16.58
C LYS A 141 -1.04 1.43 16.83
N LYS A 142 -0.01 1.80 16.08
CA LYS A 142 0.55 3.15 16.14
C LYS A 142 -0.43 4.19 15.62
N LEU A 143 -1.15 3.87 14.53
CA LEU A 143 -2.15 4.77 13.96
C LEU A 143 -3.29 5.05 14.95
N ILE A 144 -3.78 4.03 15.67
CA ILE A 144 -4.83 4.23 16.67
C ILE A 144 -4.33 5.08 17.86
N LYS A 145 -3.08 4.90 18.27
CA LYS A 145 -2.50 5.74 19.33
C LYS A 145 -2.47 7.22 18.93
N LEU A 146 -2.24 7.51 17.65
CA LEU A 146 -2.27 8.88 17.10
C LEU A 146 -3.69 9.39 16.84
N HIS A 147 -4.63 8.49 16.61
CA HIS A 147 -6.01 8.79 16.24
C HIS A 147 -6.99 7.92 17.05
N PRO A 148 -7.23 8.24 18.36
CA PRO A 148 -8.05 7.42 19.26
C PRO A 148 -9.51 7.25 18.81
N TRP A 149 -9.96 8.04 17.86
CA TRP A 149 -11.29 7.96 17.26
C TRP A 149 -11.44 6.83 16.24
N LEU A 150 -10.33 6.19 15.83
CA LEU A 150 -10.35 4.98 15.01
C LEU A 150 -10.58 3.76 15.89
N LYS A 151 -11.32 2.78 15.37
CA LYS A 151 -11.45 1.45 15.98
C LYS A 151 -10.60 0.45 15.19
N LEU A 152 -9.97 -0.51 15.89
CA LEU A 152 -9.20 -1.58 15.28
C LEU A 152 -9.79 -2.93 15.67
N ILE A 153 -10.01 -3.79 14.69
CA ILE A 153 -10.25 -5.22 14.87
C ILE A 153 -9.04 -5.97 14.34
N GLU A 154 -8.44 -6.77 15.20
CA GLU A 154 -7.33 -7.64 14.87
C GLU A 154 -7.85 -9.03 14.54
N ILE A 155 -7.58 -9.53 13.35
CA ILE A 155 -7.98 -10.85 12.90
C ILE A 155 -6.80 -11.81 13.04
N ASN A 156 -7.01 -12.91 13.77
CA ASN A 156 -6.04 -14.01 13.85
C ASN A 156 -6.00 -14.76 12.52
N ASP A 157 -4.86 -15.38 12.23
CA ASP A 157 -4.67 -16.28 11.08
C ASP A 157 -4.98 -15.65 9.72
N GLY A 158 -4.83 -14.33 9.63
CA GLY A 158 -5.01 -13.56 8.41
C GLY A 158 -3.80 -12.71 8.06
N GLY A 159 -3.47 -12.66 6.77
CA GLY A 159 -2.42 -11.83 6.19
C GLY A 159 -2.94 -10.46 5.74
N HIS A 160 -2.39 -9.98 4.63
CA HIS A 160 -2.76 -8.69 4.05
C HIS A 160 -4.11 -8.73 3.30
N CYS A 161 -4.44 -9.87 2.70
CA CYS A 161 -5.63 -10.05 1.88
C CYS A 161 -6.77 -10.74 2.67
N LEU A 162 -7.17 -10.16 3.80
CA LEU A 162 -8.18 -10.73 4.70
C LEU A 162 -9.49 -11.11 4.01
N HIS A 163 -9.98 -10.26 3.09
CA HIS A 163 -11.23 -10.47 2.35
C HIS A 163 -11.21 -11.74 1.48
N ASP A 164 -10.02 -12.18 1.09
CA ASP A 164 -9.81 -13.37 0.27
C ASP A 164 -9.45 -14.59 1.14
N GLU A 165 -8.65 -14.38 2.19
CA GLU A 165 -8.23 -15.46 3.09
C GLU A 165 -9.34 -15.93 4.03
N LEU A 166 -10.20 -15.02 4.48
CA LEU A 166 -11.20 -15.22 5.52
C LEU A 166 -12.55 -14.57 5.16
N PRO A 167 -13.18 -14.96 4.03
CA PRO A 167 -14.38 -14.29 3.53
C PRO A 167 -15.61 -14.43 4.44
N ASN A 168 -15.58 -15.39 5.39
CA ASN A 168 -16.70 -15.69 6.29
C ASN A 168 -16.51 -15.12 7.71
N HIS A 169 -15.52 -14.27 7.90
CA HIS A 169 -15.25 -13.56 9.18
C HIS A 169 -15.87 -12.15 9.22
#